data_c23c7e55fd5a4eb626277194fd1d52fe
#
_entry.id   c23c7e55fd5a4eb626277194fd1d52fe
#
_cell.length_a   1.000
_cell.length_b   1.000
_cell.length_c   1.000
_cell.angle_alpha   90.00
_cell.angle_beta   90.00
_cell.angle_gamma   90.00
#
_symmetry.space_group_name_H-M   'P 1'
#
loop_
_entity.id
_entity.type
_entity.pdbx_description
1 polymer ?
#
loop_
_entity_poly.entity_id
_entity_poly.type
_entity_poly.pdbx_seq_one_letter_code
_entity_poly.pdbx_strand_id
1 'polypeptide(L)'
;LLSSESTPDGVAALSPRLASSLAKTHGTTLRRSINYKLKPDSLGYYEGAFDSLYQANGYGRWQAYDGTYYEGEWQNGVRQGWGFSIAPRKPLRVGEWKNDRYKGERLVYTSERIYGIDISKYQHGKGRKKYPINWDRLRITHLGRLSKKTVSGAVNFPIRYIYIKSTEGASLLNPYYRKDYLAAKAHGFKVGSYHFFSTISPAAQQAHYFLKHSDIRKGDFPPVLDVEPLPSQIRKMGGAGVLFSRVRTWLR
;
A
#
# COMPACT_ATOMS: atom_id res chain seq x y z
N LEU A 1 20.87 -3.83 9.11
CA LEU A 1 20.31 -2.76 9.92
C LEU A 1 21.06 -1.49 9.57
N LEU A 2 20.42 -0.62 8.80
CA LEU A 2 20.97 0.68 8.41
C LEU A 2 20.68 1.65 9.55
N SER A 3 21.70 2.09 10.27
CA SER A 3 21.56 3.19 11.23
C SER A 3 21.36 4.48 10.43
N SER A 4 20.20 5.11 10.58
CA SER A 4 19.93 6.45 10.05
C SER A 4 20.27 7.46 11.11
N GLU A 5 21.16 8.39 10.80
CA GLU A 5 21.37 9.58 11.63
C GLU A 5 20.21 10.55 11.34
N SER A 6 19.51 10.98 12.37
CA SER A 6 18.48 12.01 12.27
C SER A 6 19.12 13.39 12.20
N THR A 7 18.78 14.16 11.18
CA THR A 7 19.08 15.60 11.13
C THR A 7 18.14 16.37 12.07
N PRO A 8 18.45 17.62 12.45
CA PRO A 8 17.59 18.44 13.32
C PRO A 8 16.15 18.56 12.88
N ASP A 9 15.86 18.30 11.59
CA ASP A 9 14.54 18.39 10.99
C ASP A 9 13.79 17.03 10.93
N GLY A 10 14.29 15.99 11.59
CA GLY A 10 13.67 14.68 11.67
C GLY A 10 13.73 13.84 10.38
N VAL A 11 14.54 14.25 9.42
CA VAL A 11 14.76 13.51 8.16
C VAL A 11 15.98 12.61 8.33
N ALA A 12 15.79 11.30 8.14
CA ALA A 12 16.90 10.35 8.20
C ALA A 12 17.83 10.50 6.99
N ALA A 13 19.07 10.88 7.22
CA ALA A 13 20.11 10.93 6.19
C ALA A 13 21.10 9.76 6.36
N LEU A 14 21.55 9.18 5.28
CA LEU A 14 22.64 8.21 5.29
C LEU A 14 23.98 8.94 5.42
N SER A 15 24.89 8.36 6.21
CA SER A 15 26.27 8.88 6.24
C SER A 15 26.91 8.76 4.84
N PRO A 16 27.86 9.68 4.49
CA PRO A 16 28.53 9.62 3.19
C PRO A 16 29.20 8.27 2.90
N ARG A 17 29.69 7.56 3.91
CA ARG A 17 30.28 6.22 3.77
C ARG A 17 29.24 5.16 3.42
N LEU A 18 28.07 5.20 4.03
CA LEU A 18 26.95 4.29 3.73
C LEU A 18 26.37 4.55 2.33
N ALA A 19 26.22 5.82 1.96
CA ALA A 19 25.78 6.21 0.62
C ALA A 19 26.77 5.71 -0.45
N SER A 20 28.08 5.84 -0.22
CA SER A 20 29.11 5.35 -1.11
C SER A 20 29.14 3.82 -1.20
N SER A 21 28.91 3.12 -0.09
CA SER A 21 28.83 1.66 -0.05
C SER A 21 27.60 1.14 -0.81
N LEU A 22 26.45 1.77 -0.64
CA LEU A 22 25.23 1.42 -1.38
C LEU A 22 25.36 1.68 -2.89
N ALA A 23 26.02 2.76 -3.27
CA ALA A 23 26.29 3.06 -4.69
C ALA A 23 27.18 2.01 -5.34
N LYS A 24 28.13 1.44 -4.60
CA LYS A 24 29.02 0.37 -5.08
C LYS A 24 28.31 -0.98 -5.19
N THR A 25 27.37 -1.29 -4.30
CA THR A 25 26.70 -2.61 -4.26
C THR A 25 25.45 -2.68 -5.13
N HIS A 26 24.78 -1.57 -5.39
CA HIS A 26 23.48 -1.55 -6.07
C HIS A 26 23.42 -0.63 -7.29
N GLY A 27 24.55 -0.25 -7.84
CA GLY A 27 24.65 0.55 -9.07
C GLY A 27 24.16 1.98 -8.93
N THR A 28 22.90 2.25 -9.03
CA THR A 28 22.33 3.61 -9.09
C THR A 28 21.52 4.02 -7.87
N THR A 29 21.48 3.21 -6.80
CA THR A 29 20.62 3.51 -5.66
C THR A 29 21.38 4.29 -4.60
N LEU A 30 21.32 5.61 -4.67
CA LEU A 30 21.74 6.52 -3.61
C LEU A 30 20.49 6.94 -2.81
N ARG A 31 20.45 6.58 -1.52
CA ARG A 31 19.49 7.17 -0.60
C ARG A 31 20.06 8.49 -0.09
N ARG A 32 19.43 9.58 -0.47
CA ARG A 32 19.80 10.91 -0.04
C ARG A 32 18.56 11.75 0.18
N SER A 33 18.47 12.46 1.28
CA SER A 33 17.48 13.51 1.47
C SER A 33 17.99 14.79 0.85
N ILE A 34 17.18 15.41 0.02
CA ILE A 34 17.43 16.73 -0.52
C ILE A 34 16.20 17.61 -0.33
N ASN A 35 16.47 18.90 -0.15
CA ASN A 35 15.42 19.90 -0.20
C ASN A 35 15.05 20.13 -1.65
N TYR A 36 13.81 19.81 -2.03
CA TYR A 36 13.35 19.83 -3.41
C TYR A 36 12.39 20.99 -3.65
N LYS A 37 12.80 21.93 -4.47
CA LYS A 37 12.02 23.11 -4.82
C LYS A 37 11.25 22.86 -6.11
N LEU A 38 9.99 22.39 -6.00
CA LEU A 38 9.13 22.14 -7.15
C LEU A 38 8.55 23.43 -7.75
N LYS A 39 8.25 24.41 -6.91
CA LYS A 39 7.77 25.76 -7.24
C LYS A 39 8.29 26.73 -6.18
N PRO A 40 8.32 28.04 -6.42
CA PRO A 40 8.86 29.02 -5.47
C PRO A 40 8.27 28.94 -4.06
N ASP A 41 7.03 28.45 -3.95
CA ASP A 41 6.24 28.35 -2.72
C ASP A 41 6.06 26.92 -2.19
N SER A 42 6.60 25.92 -2.86
CA SER A 42 6.54 24.50 -2.46
C SER A 42 7.91 24.02 -2.05
N LEU A 43 8.22 24.16 -0.78
CA LEU A 43 9.41 23.56 -0.18
C LEU A 43 9.06 22.22 0.44
N GLY A 44 9.94 21.24 0.32
CA GLY A 44 9.77 19.93 0.89
C GLY A 44 11.01 19.07 0.78
N TYR A 45 10.87 17.80 1.11
CA TYR A 45 11.98 16.84 1.14
C TYR A 45 11.71 15.71 0.16
N TYR A 46 12.72 15.31 -0.58
CA TYR A 46 12.73 14.10 -1.37
C TYR A 46 13.67 13.06 -0.76
N GLU A 47 13.20 11.82 -0.66
CA GLU A 47 14.00 10.67 -0.27
C GLU A 47 13.77 9.54 -1.26
N GLY A 48 14.84 9.04 -1.89
CA GLY A 48 14.71 7.96 -2.86
C GLY A 48 15.93 7.80 -3.76
N ALA A 49 15.72 7.20 -4.93
CA ALA A 49 16.73 6.98 -5.92
C ALA A 49 17.01 8.25 -6.74
N PHE A 50 18.28 8.42 -7.14
CA PHE A 50 18.77 9.54 -7.97
C PHE A 50 19.55 9.03 -9.17
N ASP A 51 19.52 9.78 -10.26
CA ASP A 51 20.42 9.58 -11.37
C ASP A 51 21.81 10.25 -11.13
N SER A 52 22.69 10.15 -12.12
CA SER A 52 24.03 10.77 -12.08
C SER A 52 24.02 12.29 -12.01
N LEU A 53 22.91 12.94 -12.37
CA LEU A 53 22.71 14.39 -12.29
C LEU A 53 22.01 14.82 -10.99
N TYR A 54 21.88 13.91 -10.02
CA TYR A 54 21.16 14.12 -8.77
C TYR A 54 19.69 14.50 -8.93
N GLN A 55 19.06 14.09 -10.03
CA GLN A 55 17.64 14.21 -10.19
C GLN A 55 16.93 12.98 -9.65
N ALA A 56 15.72 13.15 -9.10
CA ALA A 56 14.90 12.04 -8.66
C ALA A 56 14.65 11.08 -9.82
N ASN A 57 15.07 9.82 -9.68
CA ASN A 57 14.97 8.81 -10.73
C ASN A 57 14.84 7.42 -10.12
N GLY A 58 13.78 6.68 -10.46
CA GLY A 58 13.41 5.44 -9.80
C GLY A 58 12.38 5.66 -8.71
N TYR A 59 12.36 4.80 -7.69
CA TYR A 59 11.37 4.90 -6.60
C TYR A 59 11.82 5.92 -5.56
N GLY A 60 10.88 6.77 -5.11
CA GLY A 60 11.13 7.76 -4.09
C GLY A 60 9.88 8.40 -3.52
N ARG A 61 10.04 9.15 -2.44
CA ARG A 61 8.99 9.89 -1.78
C ARG A 61 9.32 11.37 -1.67
N TRP A 62 8.30 12.19 -1.83
CA TRP A 62 8.33 13.63 -1.67
C TRP A 62 7.35 14.05 -0.58
N GLN A 63 7.78 14.89 0.33
CA GLN A 63 6.92 15.49 1.33
C GLN A 63 7.13 17.00 1.37
N ALA A 64 6.08 17.76 1.07
CA ALA A 64 6.08 19.20 1.13
C ALA A 64 5.62 19.71 2.51
N TYR A 65 6.04 20.91 2.87
CA TYR A 65 5.64 21.55 4.13
C TYR A 65 4.16 21.90 4.19
N ASP A 66 3.49 22.02 3.05
CA ASP A 66 2.05 22.23 2.98
C ASP A 66 1.21 20.96 3.27
N GLY A 67 1.89 19.84 3.56
CA GLY A 67 1.27 18.54 3.78
C GLY A 67 1.02 17.73 2.52
N THR A 68 1.48 18.20 1.36
CA THR A 68 1.47 17.39 0.14
C THR A 68 2.51 16.28 0.26
N TYR A 69 2.08 15.06 -0.08
CA TYR A 69 2.91 13.86 -0.07
C TYR A 69 2.76 13.13 -1.41
N TYR A 70 3.86 12.63 -1.92
CA TYR A 70 3.89 11.72 -3.06
C TYR A 70 4.89 10.61 -2.79
N GLU A 71 4.52 9.38 -3.12
CA GLU A 71 5.41 8.23 -3.10
C GLU A 71 5.16 7.38 -4.34
N GLY A 72 6.23 7.07 -5.07
CA GLY A 72 6.12 6.32 -6.32
C GLY A 72 7.35 6.47 -7.20
N GLU A 73 7.13 6.26 -8.50
CA GLU A 73 8.17 6.28 -9.51
C GLU A 73 8.48 7.72 -9.97
N TRP A 74 9.75 7.96 -10.23
CA TRP A 74 10.30 9.24 -10.71
C TRP A 74 11.19 9.03 -11.92
N GLN A 75 11.22 9.98 -12.81
CA GLN A 75 12.13 10.02 -13.94
C GLN A 75 12.51 11.47 -14.23
N ASN A 76 13.83 11.73 -14.30
CA ASN A 76 14.37 13.06 -14.60
C ASN A 76 13.75 14.17 -13.70
N GLY A 77 13.62 13.91 -12.41
CA GLY A 77 13.11 14.86 -11.44
C GLY A 77 11.59 15.07 -11.42
N VAL A 78 10.82 14.36 -12.27
CA VAL A 78 9.35 14.45 -12.30
C VAL A 78 8.68 13.14 -11.94
N ARG A 79 7.45 13.21 -11.42
CA ARG A 79 6.64 12.02 -11.13
C ARG A 79 6.27 11.34 -12.44
N GLN A 80 6.63 10.08 -12.54
CA GLN A 80 6.46 9.25 -13.73
C GLN A 80 6.12 7.82 -13.30
N GLY A 81 5.22 7.13 -14.01
CA GLY A 81 4.84 5.77 -13.64
C GLY A 81 3.87 5.71 -12.46
N TRP A 82 3.95 4.65 -11.67
CA TRP A 82 3.04 4.42 -10.55
C TRP A 82 3.42 5.18 -9.30
N GLY A 83 2.39 5.74 -8.65
CA GLY A 83 2.55 6.38 -7.36
C GLY A 83 1.24 6.81 -6.74
N PHE A 84 1.30 7.21 -5.48
CA PHE A 84 0.18 7.82 -4.80
C PHE A 84 0.54 9.21 -4.27
N SER A 85 -0.48 10.06 -4.18
CA SER A 85 -0.34 11.43 -3.68
C SER A 85 -1.46 11.78 -2.73
N ILE A 86 -1.08 12.37 -1.62
CA ILE A 86 -1.97 13.02 -0.67
C ILE A 86 -1.70 14.52 -0.76
N ALA A 87 -2.75 15.33 -0.92
CA ALA A 87 -2.62 16.77 -0.88
C ALA A 87 -3.78 17.37 -0.06
N PRO A 88 -3.54 18.49 0.65
CA PRO A 88 -4.59 19.15 1.43
C PRO A 88 -5.82 19.44 0.58
N ARG A 89 -6.99 19.11 1.10
CA ARG A 89 -8.29 19.36 0.45
C ARG A 89 -8.48 18.70 -0.94
N LYS A 90 -7.62 17.73 -1.31
CA LYS A 90 -7.76 16.96 -2.54
C LYS A 90 -8.01 15.49 -2.21
N PRO A 91 -8.72 14.76 -3.07
CA PRO A 91 -8.86 13.32 -2.90
C PRO A 91 -7.49 12.64 -3.06
N LEU A 92 -7.31 11.52 -2.35
CA LEU A 92 -6.19 10.62 -2.54
C LEU A 92 -6.12 10.22 -4.02
N ARG A 93 -4.93 10.25 -4.60
CA ARG A 93 -4.66 9.84 -5.97
C ARG A 93 -3.70 8.68 -5.96
N VAL A 94 -4.16 7.52 -6.41
CA VAL A 94 -3.35 6.31 -6.58
C VAL A 94 -3.44 5.90 -8.05
N GLY A 95 -2.31 5.75 -8.73
CA GLY A 95 -2.33 5.36 -10.13
C GLY A 95 -1.16 5.89 -10.95
N GLU A 96 -1.38 6.08 -12.24
CA GLU A 96 -0.36 6.51 -13.19
C GLU A 96 -0.11 8.01 -13.15
N TRP A 97 1.16 8.36 -13.23
CA TRP A 97 1.66 9.72 -13.37
C TRP A 97 2.49 9.85 -14.66
N LYS A 98 2.38 10.96 -15.33
CA LYS A 98 3.18 11.29 -16.49
C LYS A 98 3.53 12.76 -16.46
N ASN A 99 4.82 13.07 -16.38
CA ASN A 99 5.34 14.44 -16.31
C ASN A 99 4.61 15.27 -15.24
N ASP A 100 4.63 14.79 -13.97
CA ASP A 100 3.96 15.39 -12.81
C ASP A 100 2.42 15.47 -12.87
N ARG A 101 1.79 14.96 -13.90
CA ARG A 101 0.33 14.95 -14.04
C ARG A 101 -0.26 13.59 -13.74
N TYR A 102 -1.22 13.55 -12.84
CA TYR A 102 -1.99 12.35 -12.56
C TYR A 102 -2.88 11.98 -13.75
N LYS A 103 -2.76 10.75 -14.20
CA LYS A 103 -3.49 10.21 -15.35
C LYS A 103 -4.67 9.33 -14.97
N GLY A 104 -4.83 9.06 -13.70
CA GLY A 104 -5.91 8.21 -13.18
C GLY A 104 -5.42 6.82 -12.83
N GLU A 105 -6.34 6.04 -12.28
CA GLU A 105 -6.10 4.63 -11.99
C GLU A 105 -6.01 3.86 -13.29
N ARG A 106 -4.87 3.21 -13.50
CA ARG A 106 -4.66 2.32 -14.64
C ARG A 106 -3.97 1.06 -14.17
N LEU A 107 -4.66 -0.05 -14.22
CA LEU A 107 -4.06 -1.34 -14.01
C LEU A 107 -3.38 -1.80 -15.31
N VAL A 108 -2.08 -2.00 -15.23
CA VAL A 108 -1.30 -2.61 -16.31
C VAL A 108 -1.02 -4.05 -15.89
N TYR A 109 -1.69 -4.98 -16.52
CA TYR A 109 -1.46 -6.39 -16.30
C TYR A 109 -0.40 -6.89 -17.27
N THR A 110 0.77 -7.23 -16.76
CA THR A 110 1.86 -7.81 -17.54
C THR A 110 2.31 -9.12 -16.89
N SER A 111 2.87 -10.03 -17.69
CA SER A 111 3.42 -11.30 -17.20
C SER A 111 4.62 -11.13 -16.26
N GLU A 112 5.28 -10.00 -16.30
CA GLU A 112 6.48 -9.69 -15.52
C GLU A 112 6.17 -9.32 -14.06
N ARG A 113 4.91 -9.04 -13.73
CA ARG A 113 4.48 -8.66 -12.39
C ARG A 113 4.19 -9.89 -11.55
N ILE A 114 4.42 -9.76 -10.24
CA ILE A 114 3.96 -10.73 -9.26
C ILE A 114 2.54 -10.33 -8.84
N TYR A 115 1.60 -11.23 -9.08
CA TYR A 115 0.19 -10.99 -8.78
C TYR A 115 -0.23 -11.64 -7.48
N GLY A 116 -1.07 -10.95 -6.75
CA GLY A 116 -1.78 -11.42 -5.59
C GLY A 116 -3.23 -10.98 -5.60
N ILE A 117 -3.98 -11.49 -4.66
CA ILE A 117 -5.37 -11.12 -4.40
C ILE A 117 -5.60 -10.92 -2.92
N ASP A 118 -6.64 -10.20 -2.59
CA ASP A 118 -7.27 -10.26 -1.27
C ASP A 118 -8.59 -11.03 -1.33
N ILE A 119 -8.91 -11.70 -0.25
CA ILE A 119 -10.15 -12.46 -0.10
C ILE A 119 -10.80 -12.21 1.26
N SER A 120 -12.11 -12.41 1.29
CA SER A 120 -12.93 -12.31 2.51
C SER A 120 -14.05 -13.35 2.47
N LYS A 121 -15.01 -13.27 3.38
CA LYS A 121 -16.21 -14.14 3.36
C LYS A 121 -17.01 -14.05 2.06
N TYR A 122 -16.90 -12.94 1.32
CA TYR A 122 -17.69 -12.72 0.11
C TYR A 122 -17.30 -13.62 -1.06
N GLN A 123 -16.08 -14.15 -1.08
CA GLN A 123 -15.64 -15.13 -2.07
C GLN A 123 -16.28 -16.51 -1.85
N HIS A 124 -16.82 -16.78 -0.66
CA HIS A 124 -17.47 -18.06 -0.32
C HIS A 124 -18.96 -18.12 -0.56
N GLY A 125 -19.58 -17.02 -0.96
CA GLY A 125 -21.01 -17.07 -1.22
C GLY A 125 -21.62 -15.75 -1.64
N LYS A 126 -22.74 -15.87 -2.37
CA LYS A 126 -23.61 -14.75 -2.74
C LYS A 126 -25.05 -15.14 -2.42
N GLY A 127 -25.63 -14.47 -1.43
CA GLY A 127 -26.94 -14.84 -0.93
C GLY A 127 -26.94 -16.26 -0.34
N ARG A 128 -27.82 -17.14 -0.84
CA ARG A 128 -27.92 -18.55 -0.40
C ARG A 128 -26.90 -19.47 -1.08
N LYS A 129 -26.27 -19.04 -2.17
CA LYS A 129 -25.31 -19.85 -2.92
C LYS A 129 -23.94 -19.83 -2.25
N LYS A 130 -23.37 -21.02 -2.07
CA LYS A 130 -22.01 -21.22 -1.52
C LYS A 130 -21.06 -21.59 -2.66
N TYR A 131 -19.85 -21.03 -2.61
CA TYR A 131 -18.80 -21.28 -3.59
C TYR A 131 -17.53 -21.71 -2.86
N PRO A 132 -17.04 -22.93 -3.01
CA PRO A 132 -15.72 -23.29 -2.51
C PRO A 132 -14.64 -22.62 -3.37
N ILE A 133 -13.57 -22.16 -2.74
CA ILE A 133 -12.39 -21.69 -3.46
C ILE A 133 -11.65 -22.91 -3.99
N ASN A 134 -11.40 -22.93 -5.28
CA ASN A 134 -10.54 -23.94 -5.90
C ASN A 134 -9.10 -23.40 -5.93
N TRP A 135 -8.33 -23.76 -4.93
CA TRP A 135 -6.97 -23.26 -4.72
C TRP A 135 -6.00 -23.67 -5.84
N ASP A 136 -6.14 -24.86 -6.41
CA ASP A 136 -5.28 -25.35 -7.50
C ASP A 136 -5.48 -24.58 -8.80
N ARG A 137 -6.67 -24.03 -8.98
CA ARG A 137 -7.04 -23.31 -10.20
C ARG A 137 -7.06 -21.78 -10.03
N LEU A 138 -6.56 -21.27 -8.91
CA LEU A 138 -6.63 -19.86 -8.59
C LEU A 138 -5.67 -19.05 -9.46
N ARG A 139 -6.21 -18.33 -10.44
CA ARG A 139 -5.46 -17.54 -11.42
C ARG A 139 -6.26 -16.30 -11.83
N ILE A 140 -5.58 -15.28 -12.32
CA ILE A 140 -6.22 -14.14 -12.97
C ILE A 140 -6.44 -14.52 -14.44
N THR A 141 -7.68 -14.71 -14.84
CA THR A 141 -8.06 -15.12 -16.20
C THR A 141 -8.71 -13.99 -17.00
N HIS A 142 -9.20 -12.94 -16.33
CA HIS A 142 -9.85 -11.79 -16.95
C HIS A 142 -9.40 -10.51 -16.24
N LEU A 143 -9.27 -9.44 -17.02
CA LEU A 143 -8.79 -8.15 -16.50
C LEU A 143 -9.86 -7.34 -15.76
N GLY A 144 -11.06 -7.85 -15.66
CA GLY A 144 -12.11 -7.25 -14.85
C GLY A 144 -12.57 -5.86 -15.30
N ARG A 145 -13.32 -5.21 -14.44
CA ARG A 145 -13.87 -3.88 -14.65
C ARG A 145 -13.16 -2.88 -13.74
N LEU A 146 -12.47 -1.93 -14.34
CA LEU A 146 -11.81 -0.86 -13.63
C LEU A 146 -12.64 0.42 -13.77
N SER A 147 -13.17 0.90 -12.67
CA SER A 147 -14.04 2.07 -12.63
C SER A 147 -15.20 1.97 -13.66
N LYS A 148 -15.44 3.00 -14.45
CA LYS A 148 -16.45 2.99 -15.53
C LYS A 148 -15.94 2.36 -16.84
N LYS A 149 -14.65 2.01 -16.93
CA LYS A 149 -14.06 1.40 -18.13
C LYS A 149 -13.97 -0.10 -17.96
N THR A 150 -14.45 -0.82 -18.96
CA THR A 150 -14.25 -2.28 -19.06
C THR A 150 -12.89 -2.50 -19.69
N VAL A 151 -11.99 -3.15 -18.95
CA VAL A 151 -10.74 -3.65 -19.54
C VAL A 151 -11.06 -5.06 -20.05
N SER A 152 -11.11 -5.23 -21.37
CA SER A 152 -11.32 -6.54 -21.98
C SER A 152 -9.98 -7.19 -22.29
N GLY A 153 -9.84 -8.46 -21.96
CA GLY A 153 -8.67 -9.26 -22.29
C GLY A 153 -8.69 -10.59 -21.53
N ALA A 154 -8.44 -11.67 -22.23
CA ALA A 154 -8.15 -12.96 -21.62
C ALA A 154 -6.68 -13.00 -21.25
N VAL A 155 -6.38 -13.36 -20.01
CA VAL A 155 -5.02 -13.50 -19.47
C VAL A 155 -4.92 -14.78 -18.67
N ASN A 156 -3.72 -15.19 -18.31
CA ASN A 156 -3.49 -16.38 -17.50
C ASN A 156 -2.30 -16.11 -16.54
N PHE A 157 -2.56 -15.28 -15.53
CA PHE A 157 -1.52 -14.92 -14.57
C PHE A 157 -1.62 -15.77 -13.31
N PRO A 158 -0.54 -16.42 -12.86
CA PRO A 158 -0.52 -17.12 -11.59
C PRO A 158 -0.57 -16.15 -10.43
N ILE A 159 -1.33 -16.50 -9.41
CA ILE A 159 -1.34 -15.80 -8.13
C ILE A 159 -0.21 -16.36 -7.27
N ARG A 160 0.54 -15.49 -6.61
CA ARG A 160 1.66 -15.85 -5.74
C ARG A 160 1.39 -15.60 -4.27
N TYR A 161 0.55 -14.61 -3.96
CA TYR A 161 0.24 -14.26 -2.59
C TYR A 161 -1.24 -13.92 -2.41
N ILE A 162 -1.71 -14.08 -1.18
CA ILE A 162 -3.11 -13.86 -0.82
C ILE A 162 -3.17 -13.14 0.52
N TYR A 163 -3.85 -12.01 0.57
CA TYR A 163 -4.27 -11.39 1.80
C TYR A 163 -5.68 -11.86 2.17
N ILE A 164 -5.88 -12.27 3.42
CA ILE A 164 -7.15 -12.82 3.88
C ILE A 164 -7.72 -11.94 4.97
N LYS A 165 -8.94 -11.44 4.78
CA LYS A 165 -9.65 -10.71 5.83
C LYS A 165 -9.81 -11.61 7.04
N SER A 166 -9.26 -11.17 8.16
CA SER A 166 -9.43 -11.85 9.44
C SER A 166 -10.61 -11.26 10.22
N THR A 167 -10.56 -9.96 10.45
CA THR A 167 -11.50 -9.27 11.32
C THR A 167 -11.96 -7.94 10.75
N GLU A 168 -13.04 -7.40 11.31
CA GLU A 168 -13.56 -6.07 11.03
C GLU A 168 -14.07 -5.43 12.32
N GLY A 169 -13.71 -4.18 12.57
CA GLY A 169 -14.08 -3.49 13.80
C GLY A 169 -13.62 -4.26 15.05
N ALA A 170 -14.35 -4.14 16.13
CA ALA A 170 -13.98 -4.77 17.41
C ALA A 170 -14.68 -6.10 17.67
N SER A 171 -15.47 -6.65 16.72
CA SER A 171 -16.33 -7.81 17.00
C SER A 171 -16.63 -8.73 15.82
N LEU A 172 -16.33 -8.31 14.57
CA LEU A 172 -16.66 -9.14 13.41
C LEU A 172 -15.47 -10.00 13.00
N LEU A 173 -15.68 -11.31 12.97
CA LEU A 173 -14.72 -12.31 12.51
C LEU A 173 -15.15 -12.83 11.13
N ASN A 174 -14.20 -12.98 10.21
CA ASN A 174 -14.44 -13.75 8.99
C ASN A 174 -14.51 -15.25 9.33
N PRO A 175 -15.67 -15.91 9.18
CA PRO A 175 -15.83 -17.30 9.59
C PRO A 175 -15.00 -18.28 8.75
N TYR A 176 -14.52 -17.86 7.58
CA TYR A 176 -13.69 -18.68 6.71
C TYR A 176 -12.19 -18.43 6.89
N TYR A 177 -11.80 -17.40 7.66
CA TYR A 177 -10.42 -16.94 7.76
C TYR A 177 -9.42 -18.08 8.03
N ARG A 178 -9.61 -18.82 9.12
CA ARG A 178 -8.66 -19.86 9.52
C ARG A 178 -8.57 -21.00 8.49
N LYS A 179 -9.71 -21.41 7.92
CA LYS A 179 -9.75 -22.42 6.89
C LYS A 179 -9.02 -21.99 5.63
N ASP A 180 -9.25 -20.76 5.19
CA ASP A 180 -8.62 -20.19 4.00
C ASP A 180 -7.12 -19.98 4.22
N TYR A 181 -6.72 -19.48 5.39
CA TYR A 181 -5.33 -19.30 5.75
C TYR A 181 -4.54 -20.62 5.65
N LEU A 182 -5.06 -21.68 6.25
CA LEU A 182 -4.41 -23.00 6.23
C LEU A 182 -4.41 -23.61 4.81
N ALA A 183 -5.51 -23.48 4.08
CA ALA A 183 -5.61 -24.01 2.72
C ALA A 183 -4.67 -23.26 1.76
N ALA A 184 -4.63 -21.95 1.81
CA ALA A 184 -3.72 -21.14 0.99
C ALA A 184 -2.24 -21.52 1.24
N LYS A 185 -1.84 -21.69 2.49
CA LYS A 185 -0.48 -22.13 2.84
C LYS A 185 -0.19 -23.53 2.34
N ALA A 186 -1.12 -24.47 2.48
CA ALA A 186 -0.97 -25.84 1.98
C ALA A 186 -0.79 -25.91 0.47
N HIS A 187 -1.37 -24.96 -0.29
CA HIS A 187 -1.19 -24.83 -1.74
C HIS A 187 0.00 -23.93 -2.15
N GLY A 188 0.87 -23.58 -1.20
CA GLY A 188 2.12 -22.88 -1.48
C GLY A 188 2.01 -21.36 -1.70
N PHE A 189 0.86 -20.76 -1.43
CA PHE A 189 0.72 -19.31 -1.48
C PHE A 189 1.44 -18.63 -0.32
N LYS A 190 2.00 -17.45 -0.58
CA LYS A 190 2.41 -16.52 0.47
C LYS A 190 1.16 -15.84 1.01
N VAL A 191 0.99 -15.86 2.33
CA VAL A 191 -0.24 -15.40 2.98
C VAL A 191 0.03 -14.19 3.85
N GLY A 192 -0.91 -13.26 3.88
CA GLY A 192 -1.00 -12.17 4.85
C GLY A 192 -2.42 -12.07 5.39
N SER A 193 -2.56 -11.47 6.56
CA SER A 193 -3.85 -11.22 7.19
C SER A 193 -4.17 -9.74 7.18
N TYR A 194 -5.44 -9.37 6.97
CA TYR A 194 -5.83 -7.98 7.05
C TYR A 194 -7.04 -7.75 7.95
N HIS A 195 -7.07 -6.53 8.49
CA HIS A 195 -8.16 -6.00 9.29
C HIS A 195 -8.89 -4.91 8.53
N PHE A 196 -10.21 -4.99 8.48
CA PHE A 196 -11.04 -3.91 7.92
C PHE A 196 -11.40 -2.91 9.02
N PHE A 197 -10.91 -1.69 8.88
CA PHE A 197 -11.04 -0.64 9.90
C PHE A 197 -12.47 -0.10 10.00
N SER A 198 -13.01 -0.07 11.20
CA SER A 198 -14.30 0.54 11.51
C SER A 198 -14.14 1.95 12.07
N THR A 199 -14.89 2.90 11.52
CA THR A 199 -14.94 4.28 12.04
C THR A 199 -15.72 4.42 13.34
N ILE A 200 -16.43 3.38 13.76
CA ILE A 200 -17.32 3.39 14.93
C ILE A 200 -16.60 2.88 16.17
N SER A 201 -15.85 1.78 16.03
CA SER A 201 -15.18 1.10 17.15
C SER A 201 -13.87 1.80 17.55
N PRO A 202 -13.49 1.77 18.85
CA PRO A 202 -12.18 2.28 19.28
C PRO A 202 -11.01 1.55 18.64
N ALA A 203 -10.01 2.30 18.17
CA ALA A 203 -8.90 1.75 17.40
C ALA A 203 -8.08 0.70 18.17
N ALA A 204 -7.77 0.94 19.43
CA ALA A 204 -7.04 -0.01 20.27
C ALA A 204 -7.80 -1.35 20.47
N GLN A 205 -9.12 -1.29 20.60
CA GLN A 205 -9.93 -2.51 20.68
C GLN A 205 -9.93 -3.28 19.36
N GLN A 206 -9.96 -2.60 18.24
CA GLN A 206 -9.85 -3.22 16.91
C GLN A 206 -8.49 -3.91 16.73
N ALA A 207 -7.39 -3.25 17.11
CA ALA A 207 -6.05 -3.81 17.05
C ALA A 207 -5.93 -5.07 17.93
N HIS A 208 -6.40 -4.99 19.18
CA HIS A 208 -6.42 -6.13 20.08
C HIS A 208 -7.26 -7.29 19.52
N TYR A 209 -8.44 -6.99 18.97
CA TYR A 209 -9.33 -8.00 18.37
C TYR A 209 -8.66 -8.67 17.17
N PHE A 210 -8.00 -7.90 16.30
CA PHE A 210 -7.25 -8.43 15.18
C PHE A 210 -6.12 -9.35 15.62
N LEU A 211 -5.27 -8.92 16.56
CA LEU A 211 -4.15 -9.72 17.06
C LEU A 211 -4.61 -11.02 17.73
N LYS A 212 -5.73 -10.97 18.44
CA LYS A 212 -6.32 -12.16 19.13
C LYS A 212 -6.84 -13.19 18.14
N HIS A 213 -7.35 -12.79 16.98
CA HIS A 213 -8.08 -13.65 16.05
C HIS A 213 -7.37 -13.92 14.73
N SER A 214 -6.16 -13.37 14.55
CA SER A 214 -5.38 -13.56 13.32
C SER A 214 -4.21 -14.49 13.55
N ASP A 215 -4.01 -15.41 12.61
CA ASP A 215 -2.77 -16.16 12.52
C ASP A 215 -1.72 -15.26 11.85
N ILE A 216 -0.65 -14.92 12.59
CA ILE A 216 0.47 -14.12 12.10
C ILE A 216 1.73 -14.92 12.44
N ARG A 217 2.36 -15.53 11.44
CA ARG A 217 3.48 -16.45 11.64
C ARG A 217 4.73 -15.96 10.90
N LYS A 218 5.88 -16.38 11.38
CA LYS A 218 7.14 -16.13 10.66
C LYS A 218 7.06 -16.65 9.23
N GLY A 219 7.38 -15.78 8.28
CA GLY A 219 7.32 -16.07 6.84
C GLY A 219 6.01 -15.67 6.17
N ASP A 220 5.01 -15.22 6.91
CA ASP A 220 3.83 -14.56 6.36
C ASP A 220 4.17 -13.11 5.97
N PHE A 221 3.32 -12.51 5.16
CA PHE A 221 3.39 -11.07 4.90
C PHE A 221 3.00 -10.25 6.13
N PRO A 222 3.52 -9.03 6.26
CA PRO A 222 3.10 -8.12 7.33
C PRO A 222 1.58 -7.95 7.35
N PRO A 223 0.98 -7.81 8.54
CA PRO A 223 -0.42 -7.47 8.67
C PRO A 223 -0.78 -6.18 7.94
N VAL A 224 -1.98 -6.13 7.38
CA VAL A 224 -2.51 -4.96 6.67
C VAL A 224 -3.73 -4.39 7.40
N LEU A 225 -3.75 -3.08 7.55
CA LEU A 225 -4.92 -2.33 7.95
C LEU A 225 -5.59 -1.75 6.71
N ASP A 226 -6.79 -2.23 6.41
CA ASP A 226 -7.62 -1.75 5.30
C ASP A 226 -8.53 -0.61 5.79
N VAL A 227 -8.35 0.58 5.23
CA VAL A 227 -9.01 1.82 5.70
C VAL A 227 -9.76 2.47 4.55
N GLU A 228 -11.05 2.13 4.42
CA GLU A 228 -11.91 2.58 3.31
C GLU A 228 -13.18 3.32 3.78
N PRO A 229 -13.09 4.33 4.66
CA PRO A 229 -14.29 5.00 5.12
C PRO A 229 -14.87 5.92 4.05
N LEU A 230 -16.19 5.94 3.96
CA LEU A 230 -16.91 6.91 3.15
C LEU A 230 -16.72 8.34 3.70
N PRO A 231 -16.78 9.38 2.84
CA PRO A 231 -16.69 10.77 3.29
C PRO A 231 -17.71 11.15 4.39
N SER A 232 -18.90 10.56 4.36
CA SER A 232 -19.92 10.74 5.40
C SER A 232 -19.50 10.14 6.74
N GLN A 233 -18.84 8.98 6.73
CA GLN A 233 -18.33 8.34 7.93
C GLN A 233 -17.17 9.14 8.54
N ILE A 234 -16.28 9.69 7.69
CA ILE A 234 -15.19 10.56 8.14
C ILE A 234 -15.76 11.81 8.82
N ARG A 235 -16.75 12.46 8.22
CA ARG A 235 -17.41 13.62 8.85
C ARG A 235 -18.05 13.26 10.19
N LYS A 236 -18.78 12.14 10.25
CA LYS A 236 -19.47 11.66 11.47
C LYS A 236 -18.51 11.36 12.62
N MET A 237 -17.30 10.88 12.33
CA MET A 237 -16.31 10.57 13.36
C MET A 237 -15.52 11.80 13.85
N GLY A 238 -15.68 12.98 13.26
CA GLY A 238 -14.99 14.21 13.64
C GLY A 238 -13.91 14.67 12.65
N GLY A 239 -13.92 14.13 11.43
CA GLY A 239 -13.03 14.58 10.35
C GLY A 239 -11.76 13.73 10.15
N ALA A 240 -10.97 14.12 9.16
CA ALA A 240 -9.79 13.38 8.74
C ALA A 240 -8.70 13.30 9.84
N GLY A 241 -8.54 14.35 10.64
CA GLY A 241 -7.56 14.34 11.74
C GLY A 241 -7.86 13.26 12.78
N VAL A 242 -9.14 13.03 13.08
CA VAL A 242 -9.58 11.95 13.98
C VAL A 242 -9.31 10.59 13.36
N LEU A 243 -9.58 10.43 12.05
CA LEU A 243 -9.26 9.20 11.33
C LEU A 243 -7.76 8.87 11.41
N PHE A 244 -6.90 9.83 11.09
CA PHE A 244 -5.44 9.64 11.16
C PHE A 244 -4.96 9.30 12.57
N SER A 245 -5.49 9.97 13.59
CA SER A 245 -5.17 9.66 14.99
C SER A 245 -5.55 8.22 15.35
N ARG A 246 -6.75 7.77 14.97
CA ARG A 246 -7.22 6.41 15.23
C ARG A 246 -6.42 5.35 14.46
N VAL A 247 -6.10 5.59 13.18
CA VAL A 247 -5.23 4.70 12.40
C VAL A 247 -3.85 4.59 13.04
N ARG A 248 -3.26 5.70 13.46
CA ARG A 248 -1.99 5.71 14.19
C ARG A 248 -2.05 4.93 15.51
N THR A 249 -3.17 5.04 16.24
CA THR A 249 -3.37 4.26 17.47
C THR A 249 -3.45 2.76 17.19
N TRP A 250 -4.06 2.37 16.08
CA TRP A 250 -4.15 0.96 15.68
C TRP A 250 -2.78 0.38 15.31
N LEU A 251 -1.91 1.17 14.66
CA LEU A 251 -0.59 0.76 14.18
C LEU A 251 0.50 0.70 15.28
N ARG A 252 0.22 1.17 16.48
CA ARG A 252 1.14 1.13 17.66
C ARG A 252 0.90 -0.08 18.53
#